data_83606ffd5d13c7c6c54ea4ac5cfd131a
#
_entry.id   83606ffd5d13c7c6c54ea4ac5cfd131a
#
_cell.length_a   1.000
_cell.length_b   1.000
_cell.length_c   1.000
_cell.angle_alpha   90.00
_cell.angle_beta   90.00
_cell.angle_gamma   90.00
#
_symmetry.space_group_name_H-M   'P 1'
#
loop_
_entity.id
_entity.type
_entity.pdbx_description
1 polymer ?
#
loop_
_entity_poly.entity_id
_entity_poly.type
_entity_poly.pdbx_seq_one_letter_code
_entity_poly.pdbx_strand_id
1 'polypeptide(L)'
;VATAMAQGKSISGVVLDAANHEPVIGASVLVKGVQGQGASTDINGKFTLKNVKSGAVLVVSSIGYAKKEVPVGNQTELKIELSGEDNQLQGVVVTALGIKRSQKALSYNVQEIKNDALTTVKDANFMNSLNGKVAGVNINASSSGLGGATRVVMRGPKSMNQSNQALYVIDGIPIINTNGGETNGRYSSQPKGEGISDINPDDIESISVLSGPAAAALYGASAAQGVIMITTKKGKDGRVQVMLSNSTSFSRPFVMPRFQNEFISAPGDVKSWGA
;
A
#
# COMPACT_ATOMS: atom_id res chain seq x y z
N VAL A 1 -41.99 -46.94 -9.94
CA VAL A 1 -40.98 -46.11 -9.28
C VAL A 1 -41.61 -44.74 -9.12
N ALA A 2 -42.12 -44.44 -7.88
CA ALA A 2 -42.68 -43.13 -7.58
C ALA A 2 -41.52 -42.14 -7.36
N THR A 3 -41.33 -41.22 -8.31
CA THR A 3 -40.44 -40.06 -8.12
C THR A 3 -41.12 -39.12 -7.13
N ALA A 4 -40.65 -39.14 -5.90
CA ALA A 4 -41.02 -38.13 -4.89
C ALA A 4 -40.57 -36.75 -5.39
N MET A 5 -41.51 -35.96 -5.91
CA MET A 5 -41.31 -34.54 -6.19
C MET A 5 -41.02 -33.86 -4.86
N ALA A 6 -39.79 -33.45 -4.64
CA ALA A 6 -39.42 -32.64 -3.51
C ALA A 6 -40.18 -31.31 -3.59
N GLN A 7 -41.29 -31.19 -2.88
CA GLN A 7 -42.07 -29.95 -2.79
C GLN A 7 -41.20 -28.86 -2.20
N GLY A 8 -40.94 -27.83 -2.97
CA GLY A 8 -40.25 -26.66 -2.52
C GLY A 8 -41.07 -25.93 -1.44
N LYS A 9 -40.48 -25.73 -0.26
CA LYS A 9 -41.10 -25.07 0.88
C LYS A 9 -40.99 -23.54 0.74
N SER A 10 -42.02 -22.82 1.12
CA SER A 10 -41.93 -21.37 1.28
C SER A 10 -41.35 -21.05 2.66
N ILE A 11 -40.31 -20.20 2.68
CA ILE A 11 -39.62 -19.77 3.89
C ILE A 11 -39.78 -18.28 4.01
N SER A 12 -40.27 -17.83 5.17
CA SER A 12 -40.32 -16.43 5.57
C SER A 12 -39.35 -16.17 6.73
N GLY A 13 -38.96 -14.94 6.89
CA GLY A 13 -38.10 -14.57 8.02
C GLY A 13 -37.92 -13.08 8.15
N VAL A 14 -37.20 -12.70 9.19
CA VAL A 14 -36.86 -11.31 9.49
C VAL A 14 -35.34 -11.22 9.66
N VAL A 15 -34.79 -10.20 9.06
CA VAL A 15 -33.35 -9.87 9.20
C VAL A 15 -33.24 -8.65 10.12
N LEU A 16 -32.49 -8.81 11.21
CA LEU A 16 -32.29 -7.79 12.23
C LEU A 16 -30.79 -7.49 12.38
N ASP A 17 -30.49 -6.30 12.86
CA ASP A 17 -29.15 -5.95 13.32
C ASP A 17 -28.89 -6.60 14.69
N ALA A 18 -27.72 -7.20 14.88
CA ALA A 18 -27.33 -7.86 16.12
C ALA A 18 -27.10 -6.88 17.29
N ALA A 19 -26.77 -5.61 17.02
CA ALA A 19 -26.43 -4.61 18.04
C ALA A 19 -27.68 -3.91 18.62
N ASN A 20 -28.61 -3.49 17.75
CA ASN A 20 -29.77 -2.68 18.13
C ASN A 20 -31.12 -3.37 17.88
N HIS A 21 -31.11 -4.58 17.28
CA HIS A 21 -32.29 -5.36 16.88
C HIS A 21 -33.26 -4.61 15.93
N GLU A 22 -32.72 -3.61 15.20
CA GLU A 22 -33.49 -2.91 14.18
C GLU A 22 -33.61 -3.74 12.90
N PRO A 23 -34.70 -3.60 12.12
CA PRO A 23 -34.85 -4.33 10.87
C PRO A 23 -33.86 -3.85 9.82
N VAL A 24 -33.13 -4.78 9.19
CA VAL A 24 -32.19 -4.48 8.08
C VAL A 24 -32.96 -4.43 6.78
N ILE A 25 -33.08 -3.23 6.21
CA ILE A 25 -33.84 -2.96 4.97
C ILE A 25 -32.93 -3.28 3.77
N GLY A 26 -33.49 -3.91 2.73
CA GLY A 26 -32.78 -4.15 1.47
C GLY A 26 -31.68 -5.22 1.55
N ALA A 27 -31.65 -6.03 2.61
CA ALA A 27 -30.73 -7.15 2.69
C ALA A 27 -31.06 -8.20 1.61
N SER A 28 -30.05 -8.70 0.93
CA SER A 28 -30.17 -9.74 -0.08
C SER A 28 -30.08 -11.12 0.58
N VAL A 29 -31.12 -11.93 0.42
CA VAL A 29 -31.19 -13.32 0.91
C VAL A 29 -31.17 -14.26 -0.28
N LEU A 30 -30.07 -14.99 -0.47
CA LEU A 30 -29.85 -15.89 -1.61
C LEU A 30 -29.75 -17.34 -1.15
N VAL A 31 -30.19 -18.28 -1.98
CA VAL A 31 -29.99 -19.72 -1.74
C VAL A 31 -28.62 -20.13 -2.27
N LYS A 32 -27.75 -20.67 -1.41
CA LYS A 32 -26.41 -21.11 -1.79
C LYS A 32 -26.46 -22.21 -2.87
N GLY A 33 -25.75 -21.98 -3.96
CA GLY A 33 -25.65 -22.96 -5.05
C GLY A 33 -26.81 -22.96 -6.07
N VAL A 34 -27.79 -22.06 -5.94
CA VAL A 34 -28.88 -21.89 -6.91
C VAL A 34 -28.85 -20.49 -7.48
N GLN A 35 -28.56 -20.36 -8.78
CA GLN A 35 -28.57 -19.03 -9.43
C GLN A 35 -30.02 -18.54 -9.61
N GLY A 36 -30.25 -17.26 -9.28
CA GLY A 36 -31.52 -16.60 -9.49
C GLY A 36 -32.59 -16.85 -8.43
N GLN A 37 -32.30 -17.62 -7.37
CA GLN A 37 -33.24 -17.84 -6.27
C GLN A 37 -32.85 -16.99 -5.06
N GLY A 38 -33.51 -15.84 -4.90
CA GLY A 38 -33.26 -14.89 -3.83
C GLY A 38 -34.43 -13.95 -3.60
N ALA A 39 -34.42 -13.27 -2.46
CA ALA A 39 -35.34 -12.20 -2.10
C ALA A 39 -34.60 -11.07 -1.44
N SER A 40 -35.15 -9.86 -1.49
CA SER A 40 -34.70 -8.71 -0.69
C SER A 40 -35.64 -8.48 0.48
N THR A 41 -35.10 -7.98 1.59
CA THR A 41 -35.90 -7.61 2.75
C THR A 41 -36.66 -6.30 2.52
N ASP A 42 -37.87 -6.23 3.05
CA ASP A 42 -38.73 -5.04 3.04
C ASP A 42 -38.34 -4.02 4.13
N ILE A 43 -39.12 -2.96 4.27
CA ILE A 43 -38.94 -1.89 5.29
C ILE A 43 -39.01 -2.39 6.74
N ASN A 44 -39.61 -3.57 6.96
CA ASN A 44 -39.68 -4.23 8.25
C ASN A 44 -38.64 -5.36 8.41
N GLY A 45 -37.69 -5.45 7.49
CA GLY A 45 -36.68 -6.50 7.47
C GLY A 45 -37.23 -7.89 7.12
N LYS A 46 -38.46 -8.02 6.63
CA LYS A 46 -39.09 -9.30 6.29
C LYS A 46 -38.72 -9.72 4.87
N PHE A 47 -38.51 -11.04 4.69
CA PHE A 47 -38.30 -11.66 3.37
C PHE A 47 -39.15 -12.90 3.22
N THR A 48 -39.46 -13.28 1.99
CA THR A 48 -40.14 -14.52 1.66
C THR A 48 -39.48 -15.18 0.44
N LEU A 49 -39.02 -16.40 0.60
CA LEU A 49 -38.45 -17.23 -0.44
C LEU A 49 -39.38 -18.40 -0.75
N LYS A 50 -39.69 -18.62 -2.03
CA LYS A 50 -40.55 -19.73 -2.50
C LYS A 50 -39.65 -20.84 -3.06
N ASN A 51 -40.12 -22.07 -2.99
CA ASN A 51 -39.48 -23.26 -3.59
C ASN A 51 -38.07 -23.58 -3.05
N VAL A 52 -37.82 -23.37 -1.76
CA VAL A 52 -36.53 -23.70 -1.14
C VAL A 52 -36.50 -25.18 -0.78
N LYS A 53 -35.44 -25.89 -1.17
CA LYS A 53 -35.23 -27.30 -0.82
C LYS A 53 -34.93 -27.45 0.68
N SER A 54 -35.41 -28.52 1.30
CA SER A 54 -35.04 -28.87 2.69
C SER A 54 -33.52 -29.06 2.78
N GLY A 55 -32.88 -28.43 3.78
CA GLY A 55 -31.43 -28.50 3.98
C GLY A 55 -30.63 -27.48 3.15
N ALA A 56 -31.29 -26.58 2.43
CA ALA A 56 -30.59 -25.50 1.74
C ALA A 56 -29.95 -24.53 2.74
N VAL A 57 -28.87 -23.86 2.34
CA VAL A 57 -28.21 -22.81 3.12
C VAL A 57 -28.56 -21.47 2.51
N LEU A 58 -29.05 -20.55 3.32
CA LEU A 58 -29.28 -19.17 2.92
C LEU A 58 -28.01 -18.37 3.17
N VAL A 59 -27.65 -17.54 2.20
CA VAL A 59 -26.60 -16.54 2.31
C VAL A 59 -27.25 -15.17 2.39
N VAL A 60 -27.12 -14.54 3.53
CA VAL A 60 -27.67 -13.20 3.76
C VAL A 60 -26.55 -12.19 3.75
N SER A 61 -26.72 -11.14 2.95
CA SER A 61 -25.75 -10.04 2.81
C SER A 61 -26.45 -8.70 2.71
N SER A 62 -25.89 -7.70 3.37
CA SER A 62 -26.31 -6.30 3.26
C SER A 62 -25.10 -5.38 3.30
N ILE A 63 -25.24 -4.17 2.78
CA ILE A 63 -24.16 -3.18 2.81
C ILE A 63 -23.88 -2.80 4.26
N GLY A 64 -22.63 -2.89 4.71
CA GLY A 64 -22.24 -2.60 6.09
C GLY A 64 -22.40 -3.76 7.08
N TYR A 65 -22.80 -4.95 6.60
CA TYR A 65 -22.97 -6.14 7.43
C TYR A 65 -22.14 -7.32 6.92
N ALA A 66 -21.62 -8.11 7.83
CA ALA A 66 -20.92 -9.35 7.51
C ALA A 66 -21.86 -10.38 6.88
N LYS A 67 -21.40 -11.04 5.81
CA LYS A 67 -22.16 -12.14 5.20
C LYS A 67 -22.39 -13.25 6.22
N LYS A 68 -23.64 -13.69 6.35
CA LYS A 68 -24.03 -14.79 7.24
C LYS A 68 -24.65 -15.94 6.47
N GLU A 69 -24.15 -17.13 6.70
CA GLU A 69 -24.75 -18.36 6.17
C GLU A 69 -25.65 -19.00 7.24
N VAL A 70 -26.91 -19.24 6.87
CA VAL A 70 -27.90 -19.81 7.79
C VAL A 70 -28.47 -21.07 7.15
N PRO A 71 -28.30 -22.25 7.78
CA PRO A 71 -28.90 -23.47 7.28
C PRO A 71 -30.41 -23.44 7.52
N VAL A 72 -31.15 -23.72 6.47
CA VAL A 72 -32.59 -23.86 6.54
C VAL A 72 -32.93 -25.26 7.02
N GLY A 73 -33.20 -25.40 8.29
CA GLY A 73 -33.68 -26.65 8.83
C GLY A 73 -35.14 -26.94 8.46
N ASN A 74 -35.91 -27.48 9.42
CA ASN A 74 -37.34 -27.74 9.24
C ASN A 74 -38.23 -26.50 9.51
N GLN A 75 -37.63 -25.38 9.87
CA GLN A 75 -38.37 -24.13 10.25
C GLN A 75 -38.89 -23.43 8.99
N THR A 76 -40.07 -22.84 9.12
CA THR A 76 -40.72 -22.01 8.11
C THR A 76 -40.49 -20.52 8.32
N GLU A 77 -40.18 -20.14 9.57
CA GLU A 77 -39.83 -18.79 9.97
C GLU A 77 -38.42 -18.75 10.50
N LEU A 78 -37.62 -17.81 10.01
CA LEU A 78 -36.24 -17.62 10.39
C LEU A 78 -36.02 -16.21 10.93
N LYS A 79 -35.43 -16.11 12.10
CA LYS A 79 -34.86 -14.87 12.62
C LYS A 79 -33.38 -14.83 12.38
N ILE A 80 -32.90 -13.91 11.59
CA ILE A 80 -31.50 -13.79 11.20
C ILE A 80 -30.96 -12.48 11.73
N GLU A 81 -29.94 -12.57 12.56
CA GLU A 81 -29.23 -11.40 13.10
C GLU A 81 -27.92 -11.24 12.32
N LEU A 82 -27.74 -10.06 11.71
CA LEU A 82 -26.51 -9.67 11.02
C LEU A 82 -25.67 -8.82 11.96
N SER A 83 -24.41 -9.17 12.08
CA SER A 83 -23.43 -8.31 12.75
C SER A 83 -23.00 -7.24 11.78
N GLY A 84 -22.93 -6.00 12.21
CA GLY A 84 -22.28 -4.94 11.45
C GLY A 84 -20.89 -5.42 11.05
N GLU A 85 -20.58 -5.34 9.79
CA GLU A 85 -19.21 -5.51 9.33
C GLU A 85 -18.50 -4.20 9.72
N ASP A 86 -17.83 -4.21 10.87
CA ASP A 86 -16.77 -3.26 11.13
C ASP A 86 -15.66 -3.52 10.10
N ASN A 87 -15.94 -3.16 8.86
CA ASN A 87 -14.94 -3.00 7.82
C ASN A 87 -14.11 -1.73 8.13
N GLN A 88 -13.66 -1.61 9.36
CA GLN A 88 -12.42 -0.97 9.59
C GLN A 88 -11.40 -1.87 8.91
N LEU A 89 -11.04 -1.50 7.68
CA LEU A 89 -9.80 -1.92 7.08
C LEU A 89 -8.76 -1.74 8.20
N GLN A 90 -8.54 -2.78 8.98
CA GLN A 90 -7.46 -2.79 9.96
C GLN A 90 -6.22 -2.75 9.10
N GLY A 91 -5.73 -1.54 8.87
CA GLY A 91 -4.48 -1.34 8.17
C GLY A 91 -3.45 -2.22 8.86
N VAL A 92 -3.11 -3.32 8.24
CA VAL A 92 -2.04 -4.18 8.69
C VAL A 92 -0.79 -3.58 8.11
N VAL A 93 0.04 -2.99 8.94
CA VAL A 93 1.35 -2.46 8.52
C VAL A 93 2.44 -3.46 8.84
N VAL A 94 3.43 -3.50 7.97
CA VAL A 94 4.65 -4.25 8.24
C VAL A 94 5.50 -3.39 9.17
N THR A 95 5.79 -3.93 10.34
CA THR A 95 6.67 -3.29 11.33
C THR A 95 8.11 -3.77 11.17
N ALA A 96 8.97 -3.35 12.07
CA ALA A 96 10.35 -3.82 12.13
C ALA A 96 10.45 -5.34 12.04
N LEU A 97 11.48 -5.83 11.38
CA LEU A 97 11.73 -7.25 11.17
C LEU A 97 10.65 -7.96 10.31
N GLY A 98 9.87 -7.24 9.50
CA GLY A 98 8.88 -7.85 8.62
C GLY A 98 7.62 -8.39 9.31
N ILE A 99 7.40 -8.06 10.60
CA ILE A 99 6.25 -8.54 11.36
C ILE A 99 5.01 -7.74 10.98
N LYS A 100 3.93 -8.38 10.58
CA LYS A 100 2.65 -7.76 10.29
C LYS A 100 1.88 -7.49 11.59
N ARG A 101 1.55 -6.24 11.87
CA ARG A 101 0.71 -5.82 13.01
C ARG A 101 -0.40 -4.89 12.57
N SER A 102 -1.51 -4.88 13.28
CA SER A 102 -2.55 -3.90 13.01
C SER A 102 -2.05 -2.50 13.41
N GLN A 103 -2.33 -1.50 12.58
CA GLN A 103 -1.92 -0.12 12.82
C GLN A 103 -2.39 0.42 14.18
N LYS A 104 -3.57 -0.01 14.62
CA LYS A 104 -4.13 0.34 15.94
C LYS A 104 -3.34 -0.23 17.14
N ALA A 105 -2.60 -1.32 16.93
CA ALA A 105 -1.81 -1.94 17.99
C ALA A 105 -0.41 -1.34 18.13
N LEU A 106 -0.07 -0.34 17.31
CA LEU A 106 1.24 0.32 17.35
C LEU A 106 1.19 1.53 18.27
N SER A 107 2.20 1.68 19.12
CA SER A 107 2.40 2.86 19.99
C SER A 107 3.03 4.05 19.26
N TYR A 108 3.31 3.91 17.96
CA TYR A 108 3.95 4.91 17.11
C TYR A 108 3.25 5.02 15.76
N ASN A 109 3.34 6.17 15.14
CA ASN A 109 2.71 6.41 13.84
C ASN A 109 3.54 5.80 12.71
N VAL A 110 2.90 4.94 11.92
CA VAL A 110 3.45 4.37 10.69
C VAL A 110 2.54 4.79 9.54
N GLN A 111 3.13 5.35 8.52
CA GLN A 111 2.44 5.68 7.29
C GLN A 111 2.78 4.63 6.25
N GLU A 112 1.77 3.92 5.76
CA GLU A 112 1.92 2.88 4.75
C GLU A 112 1.44 3.37 3.39
N ILE A 113 2.21 3.05 2.36
CA ILE A 113 1.91 3.30 0.97
C ILE A 113 1.92 1.96 0.24
N LYS A 114 0.81 1.64 -0.40
CA LYS A 114 0.67 0.42 -1.20
C LYS A 114 1.29 0.60 -2.59
N ASN A 115 1.63 -0.52 -3.22
CA ASN A 115 2.25 -0.55 -4.55
C ASN A 115 1.47 0.26 -5.60
N ASP A 116 0.14 0.21 -5.59
CA ASP A 116 -0.68 0.92 -6.57
C ASP A 116 -0.35 2.42 -6.65
N ALA A 117 -0.03 3.02 -5.50
CA ALA A 117 0.36 4.42 -5.45
C ALA A 117 1.76 4.68 -6.03
N LEU A 118 2.64 3.68 -6.06
CA LEU A 118 4.00 3.79 -6.60
C LEU A 118 4.05 3.57 -8.11
N THR A 119 3.21 2.66 -8.60
CA THR A 119 3.21 2.22 -10.00
C THR A 119 2.34 3.06 -10.92
N THR A 120 1.48 3.92 -10.37
CA THR A 120 0.62 4.83 -11.16
C THR A 120 1.45 5.75 -12.06
N VAL A 121 2.55 6.29 -11.54
CA VAL A 121 3.52 7.09 -12.32
C VAL A 121 4.89 6.52 -12.04
N LYS A 122 5.46 5.81 -13.01
CA LYS A 122 6.79 5.22 -12.89
C LYS A 122 7.86 6.28 -13.16
N ASP A 123 8.73 6.49 -12.21
CA ASP A 123 9.94 7.31 -12.33
C ASP A 123 11.16 6.41 -12.39
N ALA A 124 12.26 6.89 -12.97
CA ALA A 124 13.54 6.17 -12.98
C ALA A 124 14.03 5.83 -11.57
N ASN A 125 13.73 6.69 -10.59
CA ASN A 125 13.91 6.41 -9.18
C ASN A 125 12.54 6.45 -8.50
N PHE A 126 12.04 5.30 -8.07
CA PHE A 126 10.70 5.18 -7.47
C PHE A 126 10.54 6.00 -6.17
N MET A 127 11.64 6.40 -5.54
CA MET A 127 11.58 7.29 -4.38
C MET A 127 10.97 8.66 -4.72
N ASN A 128 11.14 9.14 -5.95
CA ASN A 128 10.48 10.37 -6.41
C ASN A 128 8.95 10.23 -6.40
N SER A 129 8.43 9.03 -6.67
CA SER A 129 6.99 8.77 -6.64
C SER A 129 6.35 8.92 -5.27
N LEU A 130 7.15 8.91 -4.19
CA LEU A 130 6.67 9.13 -2.82
C LEU A 130 6.50 10.62 -2.48
N ASN A 131 7.03 11.51 -3.31
CA ASN A 131 6.95 12.94 -3.05
C ASN A 131 5.48 13.41 -3.02
N GLY A 132 5.11 14.11 -1.96
CA GLY A 132 3.74 14.56 -1.74
C GLY A 132 2.75 13.48 -1.25
N LYS A 133 3.15 12.20 -1.18
CA LYS A 133 2.28 11.09 -0.71
C LYS A 133 2.50 10.74 0.76
N VAL A 134 3.61 11.17 1.34
CA VAL A 134 4.00 10.91 2.73
C VAL A 134 4.09 12.21 3.50
N ALA A 135 3.38 12.30 4.62
CA ALA A 135 3.43 13.48 5.46
C ALA A 135 4.80 13.61 6.17
N GLY A 136 5.35 14.81 6.13
CA GLY A 136 6.62 15.12 6.82
C GLY A 136 7.88 14.55 6.18
N VAL A 137 7.78 14.07 4.94
CA VAL A 137 8.93 13.62 4.14
C VAL A 137 9.15 14.61 3.00
N ASN A 138 10.37 15.08 2.89
CA ASN A 138 10.81 15.94 1.78
C ASN A 138 11.77 15.13 0.91
N ILE A 139 11.42 14.96 -0.34
CA ILE A 139 12.18 14.20 -1.33
C ILE A 139 12.67 15.17 -2.39
N ASN A 140 13.97 15.32 -2.48
CA ASN A 140 14.60 16.14 -3.50
C ASN A 140 15.29 15.22 -4.52
N ALA A 141 14.89 15.33 -5.77
CA ALA A 141 15.56 14.68 -6.86
C ALA A 141 17.00 15.21 -7.02
N SER A 142 17.88 14.37 -7.51
CA SER A 142 19.27 14.75 -7.78
C SER A 142 19.37 15.79 -8.88
N SER A 143 20.31 16.71 -8.73
CA SER A 143 20.72 17.63 -9.80
C SER A 143 21.59 16.95 -10.85
N SER A 144 22.07 15.75 -10.62
CA SER A 144 22.93 15.00 -11.55
C SER A 144 22.18 14.32 -12.70
N GLY A 145 20.87 14.54 -12.82
CA GLY A 145 20.06 14.04 -13.92
C GLY A 145 19.32 12.73 -13.60
N LEU A 146 18.95 12.00 -14.65
CA LEU A 146 18.20 10.75 -14.55
C LEU A 146 19.03 9.67 -13.83
N GLY A 147 18.42 9.00 -12.86
CA GLY A 147 19.07 7.96 -12.07
C GLY A 147 20.02 8.46 -10.99
N GLY A 148 20.08 9.79 -10.75
CA GLY A 148 20.84 10.35 -9.64
C GLY A 148 20.23 10.01 -8.29
N ALA A 149 21.06 10.01 -7.24
CA ALA A 149 20.63 9.74 -5.87
C ALA A 149 19.61 10.75 -5.37
N THR A 150 18.53 10.30 -4.76
CA THR A 150 17.52 11.16 -4.15
C THR A 150 17.88 11.49 -2.71
N ARG A 151 17.59 12.70 -2.28
CA ARG A 151 17.74 13.09 -0.88
C ARG A 151 16.40 13.02 -0.18
N VAL A 152 16.27 12.09 0.75
CA VAL A 152 15.06 11.91 1.55
C VAL A 152 15.29 12.38 2.98
N VAL A 153 14.60 13.45 3.37
CA VAL A 153 14.71 14.06 4.69
C VAL A 153 13.35 14.01 5.39
N MET A 154 13.32 13.48 6.61
CA MET A 154 12.11 13.40 7.42
C MET A 154 12.07 14.49 8.50
N ARG A 155 10.98 15.26 8.48
CA ARG A 155 10.74 16.35 9.46
C ARG A 155 11.87 17.38 9.56
N GLY A 156 12.53 17.65 8.43
CA GLY A 156 13.61 18.61 8.32
C GLY A 156 14.99 18.09 8.75
N PRO A 157 16.05 18.85 8.47
CA PRO A 157 17.41 18.51 8.85
C PRO A 157 17.58 18.64 10.39
N LYS A 158 18.14 17.62 11.01
CA LYS A 158 18.33 17.57 12.47
C LYS A 158 19.79 17.61 12.87
N SER A 159 20.69 17.22 11.97
CA SER A 159 22.13 17.20 12.23
C SER A 159 22.87 18.19 11.34
N MET A 160 23.85 18.88 11.93
CA MET A 160 24.75 19.77 11.17
C MET A 160 25.99 19.02 10.64
N ASN A 161 26.41 17.96 11.30
CA ASN A 161 27.66 17.26 10.99
C ASN A 161 27.45 15.84 10.43
N GLN A 162 26.23 15.30 10.52
CA GLN A 162 25.92 13.96 10.04
C GLN A 162 24.91 14.02 8.89
N SER A 163 24.82 12.95 8.12
CA SER A 163 23.80 12.80 7.09
C SER A 163 22.39 12.94 7.69
N ASN A 164 21.56 13.74 7.06
CA ASN A 164 20.15 13.91 7.40
C ASN A 164 19.23 13.00 6.60
N GLN A 165 19.79 12.01 5.91
CA GLN A 165 19.01 11.08 5.10
C GLN A 165 18.33 10.00 5.96
N ALA A 166 17.17 9.57 5.51
CA ALA A 166 16.48 8.43 6.09
C ALA A 166 17.24 7.12 5.82
N LEU A 167 17.19 6.19 6.76
CA LEU A 167 17.70 4.85 6.58
C LEU A 167 16.71 4.03 5.74
N TYR A 168 17.22 3.29 4.77
CA TYR A 168 16.42 2.33 4.01
C TYR A 168 16.55 0.94 4.61
N VAL A 169 15.42 0.25 4.69
CA VAL A 169 15.35 -1.12 5.19
C VAL A 169 14.53 -1.93 4.20
N ILE A 170 15.08 -2.99 3.64
CA ILE A 170 14.41 -3.89 2.72
C ILE A 170 14.18 -5.22 3.41
N ASP A 171 12.94 -5.65 3.51
CA ASP A 171 12.52 -6.90 4.17
C ASP A 171 13.12 -7.11 5.57
N GLY A 172 13.32 -6.01 6.31
CA GLY A 172 13.90 -6.01 7.64
C GLY A 172 15.43 -5.84 7.69
N ILE A 173 16.12 -5.83 6.55
CA ILE A 173 17.58 -5.67 6.47
C ILE A 173 17.91 -4.21 6.16
N PRO A 174 18.65 -3.51 7.04
CA PRO A 174 19.06 -2.15 6.78
C PRO A 174 20.11 -2.09 5.66
N ILE A 175 19.90 -1.19 4.73
CA ILE A 175 20.84 -0.92 3.63
C ILE A 175 21.56 0.39 3.92
N ILE A 176 22.86 0.35 3.89
CA ILE A 176 23.68 1.55 3.99
C ILE A 176 23.59 2.27 2.65
N ASN A 177 22.90 3.40 2.66
CA ASN A 177 22.84 4.27 1.49
C ASN A 177 24.10 5.16 1.49
N THR A 178 25.17 4.64 0.94
CA THR A 178 26.35 5.44 0.66
C THR A 178 26.10 6.23 -0.62
N ASN A 179 25.61 7.45 -0.47
CA ASN A 179 25.72 8.42 -1.54
C ASN A 179 27.21 8.61 -1.80
N GLY A 180 27.74 7.95 -2.81
CA GLY A 180 29.16 7.99 -3.15
C GLY A 180 29.60 9.41 -3.51
N GLY A 181 29.85 10.25 -2.51
CA GLY A 181 30.16 11.65 -2.68
C GLY A 181 30.41 12.42 -1.41
N GLU A 182 30.33 11.80 -0.25
CA GLU A 182 30.79 12.44 0.99
C GLU A 182 32.32 12.40 1.12
N THR A 183 32.98 13.13 0.26
CA THR A 183 34.29 13.66 0.62
C THR A 183 34.05 15.08 1.08
N ASN A 184 34.37 15.35 2.34
CA ASN A 184 34.32 16.67 2.97
C ASN A 184 35.32 17.69 2.32
N GLY A 185 35.39 17.71 1.01
CA GLY A 185 36.28 18.56 0.25
C GLY A 185 35.52 19.57 -0.61
N ARG A 186 36.14 20.73 -0.86
CA ARG A 186 35.62 21.74 -1.80
C ARG A 186 35.30 21.21 -3.20
N TYR A 187 35.72 20.01 -3.50
CA TYR A 187 35.54 19.28 -4.76
C TYR A 187 34.87 17.94 -4.49
N SER A 188 33.73 17.93 -3.76
CA SER A 188 33.00 16.69 -3.56
C SER A 188 32.57 16.10 -4.89
N SER A 189 32.80 14.82 -5.07
CA SER A 189 32.40 14.09 -6.27
C SER A 189 30.89 14.19 -6.48
N GLN A 190 30.47 14.19 -7.73
CA GLN A 190 29.07 14.16 -8.12
C GLN A 190 28.34 12.99 -7.39
N PRO A 191 27.13 13.21 -6.90
CA PRO A 191 26.35 12.14 -6.30
C PRO A 191 26.15 11.02 -7.33
N LYS A 192 26.70 9.85 -7.02
CA LYS A 192 26.52 8.65 -7.83
C LYS A 192 25.15 8.06 -7.55
N GLY A 193 24.72 7.12 -8.38
CA GLY A 193 23.46 6.40 -8.20
C GLY A 193 23.32 5.83 -6.78
N GLU A 194 22.12 5.60 -6.39
CA GLU A 194 21.67 5.14 -5.09
C GLU A 194 21.31 3.66 -5.20
N GLY A 195 21.83 2.80 -4.31
CA GLY A 195 21.52 1.37 -4.35
C GLY A 195 20.04 1.03 -4.25
N ILE A 196 19.25 1.96 -3.71
CA ILE A 196 17.79 1.81 -3.63
C ILE A 196 17.10 1.97 -4.99
N SER A 197 17.71 2.69 -5.93
CA SER A 197 17.17 2.88 -7.28
C SER A 197 17.20 1.62 -8.14
N ASP A 198 18.02 0.63 -7.74
CA ASP A 198 18.15 -0.64 -8.47
C ASP A 198 16.97 -1.59 -8.21
N ILE A 199 16.10 -1.26 -7.26
CA ILE A 199 14.91 -2.07 -6.94
C ILE A 199 13.80 -1.74 -7.93
N ASN A 200 13.25 -2.78 -8.55
CA ASN A 200 12.09 -2.63 -9.40
C ASN A 200 10.84 -2.28 -8.56
N PRO A 201 10.17 -1.14 -8.81
CA PRO A 201 8.97 -0.77 -8.09
C PRO A 201 7.83 -1.79 -8.22
N ASP A 202 7.81 -2.57 -9.29
CA ASP A 202 6.81 -3.62 -9.46
C ASP A 202 6.96 -4.78 -8.47
N ASP A 203 8.15 -4.99 -7.90
CA ASP A 203 8.42 -6.03 -6.89
C ASP A 203 8.11 -5.59 -5.47
N ILE A 204 7.75 -4.32 -5.26
CA ILE A 204 7.40 -3.78 -3.95
C ILE A 204 5.95 -4.13 -3.62
N GLU A 205 5.68 -4.68 -2.44
CA GLU A 205 4.33 -4.89 -1.90
C GLU A 205 3.81 -3.61 -1.23
N SER A 206 4.62 -3.03 -0.35
CA SER A 206 4.30 -1.80 0.36
C SER A 206 5.55 -1.09 0.87
N ILE A 207 5.42 0.22 1.11
CA ILE A 207 6.44 1.04 1.76
C ILE A 207 5.85 1.59 3.05
N SER A 208 6.53 1.36 4.17
CA SER A 208 6.16 1.88 5.47
C SER A 208 7.18 2.91 5.95
N VAL A 209 6.71 4.08 6.34
CA VAL A 209 7.56 5.18 6.77
C VAL A 209 7.44 5.38 8.27
N LEU A 210 8.57 5.24 8.97
CA LEU A 210 8.70 5.49 10.40
C LEU A 210 9.54 6.73 10.65
N SER A 211 9.02 7.64 11.42
CA SER A 211 9.72 8.88 11.72
C SER A 211 10.25 8.92 13.16
N GLY A 212 11.44 9.51 13.34
CA GLY A 212 11.97 9.93 14.60
C GLY A 212 12.34 8.84 15.60
N PRO A 213 12.01 9.03 16.90
CA PRO A 213 12.46 8.16 17.98
C PRO A 213 12.04 6.69 17.84
N ALA A 214 10.87 6.43 17.26
CA ALA A 214 10.38 5.07 17.02
C ALA A 214 11.30 4.29 16.08
N ALA A 215 11.79 4.95 15.04
CA ALA A 215 12.74 4.35 14.09
C ALA A 215 14.08 4.06 14.77
N ALA A 216 14.58 5.00 15.59
CA ALA A 216 15.83 4.83 16.33
C ALA A 216 15.74 3.71 17.38
N ALA A 217 14.60 3.52 18.02
CA ALA A 217 14.38 2.43 18.97
C ALA A 217 14.44 1.04 18.31
N LEU A 218 14.09 0.96 17.02
CA LEU A 218 14.05 -0.31 16.26
C LEU A 218 15.37 -0.63 15.55
N TYR A 219 16.03 0.38 14.99
CA TYR A 219 17.21 0.23 14.13
C TYR A 219 18.45 0.98 14.64
N GLY A 220 18.40 1.50 15.86
CA GLY A 220 19.54 2.18 16.49
C GLY A 220 19.79 3.60 15.98
N ALA A 221 20.98 4.12 16.24
CA ALA A 221 21.36 5.51 15.94
C ALA A 221 21.34 5.85 14.46
N SER A 222 21.62 4.90 13.58
CA SER A 222 21.56 5.09 12.12
C SER A 222 20.15 5.46 11.61
N ALA A 223 19.12 5.09 12.37
CA ALA A 223 17.73 5.39 12.08
C ALA A 223 17.18 6.67 12.74
N ALA A 224 18.03 7.45 13.42
CA ALA A 224 17.61 8.66 14.14
C ALA A 224 16.93 9.70 13.23
N GLN A 225 17.26 9.70 11.94
CA GLN A 225 16.67 10.59 10.94
C GLN A 225 15.34 10.04 10.37
N GLY A 226 14.97 8.81 10.72
CA GLY A 226 13.80 8.08 10.26
C GLY A 226 14.17 6.88 9.40
N VAL A 227 13.17 6.01 9.15
CA VAL A 227 13.33 4.78 8.38
C VAL A 227 12.25 4.69 7.31
N ILE A 228 12.66 4.30 6.13
CA ILE A 228 11.78 3.86 5.05
C ILE A 228 11.92 2.35 4.92
N MET A 229 10.88 1.64 5.31
CA MET A 229 10.83 0.18 5.20
C MET A 229 10.13 -0.21 3.90
N ILE A 230 10.81 -0.99 3.11
CA ILE A 230 10.32 -1.52 1.84
C ILE A 230 10.06 -3.01 2.05
N THR A 231 8.84 -3.43 1.76
CA THR A 231 8.46 -4.83 1.81
C THR A 231 8.28 -5.33 0.39
N THR A 232 8.99 -6.38 0.04
CA THR A 232 8.89 -6.98 -1.30
C THR A 232 7.75 -7.98 -1.40
N LYS A 233 7.24 -8.18 -2.60
CA LYS A 233 6.22 -9.18 -2.89
C LYS A 233 6.78 -10.58 -2.67
N LYS A 234 6.04 -11.38 -1.93
CA LYS A 234 6.37 -12.80 -1.72
C LYS A 234 5.58 -13.68 -2.68
N GLY A 235 6.19 -14.77 -3.11
CA GLY A 235 5.49 -15.80 -3.88
C GLY A 235 4.26 -16.31 -3.11
N LYS A 236 3.20 -16.59 -3.82
CA LYS A 236 1.96 -17.20 -3.28
C LYS A 236 1.76 -18.54 -3.96
N ASP A 237 1.35 -19.53 -3.20
CA ASP A 237 0.94 -20.82 -3.74
C ASP A 237 -0.28 -20.62 -4.64
N GLY A 238 -0.28 -21.23 -5.81
CA GLY A 238 -1.41 -21.13 -6.74
C GLY A 238 -1.00 -21.08 -8.20
N ARG A 239 -1.74 -20.30 -8.99
CA ARG A 239 -1.52 -20.17 -10.43
C ARG A 239 -0.30 -19.30 -10.72
N VAL A 240 0.49 -19.70 -11.70
CA VAL A 240 1.57 -18.88 -12.25
C VAL A 240 0.95 -17.60 -12.83
N GLN A 241 1.42 -16.46 -12.34
CA GLN A 241 1.05 -15.14 -12.86
C GLN A 241 2.26 -14.58 -13.60
N VAL A 242 2.08 -14.24 -14.86
CA VAL A 242 3.09 -13.56 -15.66
C VAL A 242 2.62 -12.14 -15.89
N MET A 243 3.39 -11.16 -15.42
CA MET A 243 3.13 -9.74 -15.64
C MET A 243 4.27 -9.17 -16.49
N LEU A 244 3.91 -8.54 -17.59
CA LEU A 244 4.86 -7.79 -18.42
C LEU A 244 4.52 -6.32 -18.33
N SER A 245 5.48 -5.50 -17.88
CA SER A 245 5.32 -4.05 -17.88
C SER A 245 6.47 -3.39 -18.62
N ASN A 246 6.15 -2.36 -19.41
CA ASN A 246 7.13 -1.55 -20.11
C ASN A 246 6.86 -0.08 -19.81
N SER A 247 7.92 0.67 -19.46
CA SER A 247 7.87 2.11 -19.28
C SER A 247 9.01 2.73 -20.06
N THR A 248 8.68 3.63 -20.97
CA THR A 248 9.67 4.34 -21.78
C THR A 248 9.58 5.83 -21.51
N SER A 249 10.68 6.44 -21.12
CA SER A 249 10.77 7.89 -20.90
C SER A 249 11.76 8.53 -21.86
N PHE A 250 11.39 9.67 -22.41
CA PHE A 250 12.25 10.50 -23.27
C PHE A 250 12.61 11.76 -22.52
N SER A 251 13.88 12.02 -22.35
CA SER A 251 14.36 13.22 -21.68
C SER A 251 15.32 13.98 -22.56
N ARG A 252 15.21 15.31 -22.57
CA ARG A 252 16.15 16.20 -23.24
C ARG A 252 16.49 17.35 -22.30
N PRO A 253 17.73 17.86 -22.33
CA PRO A 253 18.08 19.04 -21.55
C PRO A 253 17.26 20.24 -22.03
N PHE A 254 16.58 20.90 -21.10
CA PHE A 254 15.77 22.11 -21.38
C PHE A 254 16.66 23.34 -21.53
N VAL A 255 17.66 23.45 -20.65
CA VAL A 255 18.61 24.54 -20.65
C VAL A 255 20.01 23.95 -20.54
N MET A 256 20.86 24.31 -21.47
CA MET A 256 22.28 23.98 -21.42
C MET A 256 23.09 25.24 -21.15
N PRO A 257 24.13 25.18 -20.31
CA PRO A 257 25.01 26.31 -20.09
C PRO A 257 25.68 26.69 -21.42
N ARG A 258 25.69 28.00 -21.71
CA ARG A 258 26.46 28.52 -22.83
C ARG A 258 27.87 28.73 -22.32
N PHE A 259 28.79 27.85 -22.72
CA PHE A 259 30.19 28.04 -22.43
C PHE A 259 30.78 29.06 -23.38
N GLN A 260 31.68 29.88 -22.87
CA GLN A 260 32.47 30.74 -23.70
C GLN A 260 33.57 29.89 -24.38
N ASN A 261 33.69 30.05 -25.72
CA ASN A 261 34.61 29.31 -26.56
C ASN A 261 35.59 30.23 -27.34
N GLU A 262 35.52 31.54 -27.09
CA GLU A 262 36.32 32.52 -27.82
C GLU A 262 37.66 32.82 -27.12
N PHE A 263 37.69 32.64 -25.80
CA PHE A 263 38.90 32.91 -25.01
C PHE A 263 39.44 31.60 -24.38
N ILE A 264 40.73 31.44 -24.48
CA ILE A 264 41.47 30.30 -23.86
C ILE A 264 42.32 30.81 -22.71
N SER A 265 42.61 29.96 -21.73
CA SER A 265 43.56 30.27 -20.66
C SER A 265 45.00 30.34 -21.24
N ALA A 266 45.80 31.28 -20.74
CA ALA A 266 47.24 31.28 -21.04
C ALA A 266 47.88 30.00 -20.52
N PRO A 267 48.98 29.51 -21.17
CA PRO A 267 49.70 28.33 -20.71
C PRO A 267 50.13 28.51 -19.25
N GLY A 268 49.64 27.64 -18.35
CA GLY A 268 49.92 27.68 -16.90
C GLY A 268 48.90 28.43 -16.07
N ASP A 269 47.88 29.07 -16.65
CA ASP A 269 46.77 29.68 -15.92
C ASP A 269 45.56 28.75 -15.86
N VAL A 270 44.91 28.66 -14.70
CA VAL A 270 43.66 27.88 -14.50
C VAL A 270 42.38 28.67 -14.77
N LYS A 271 42.53 29.94 -15.16
CA LYS A 271 41.39 30.85 -15.42
C LYS A 271 41.32 31.18 -16.91
N SER A 272 40.16 30.89 -17.52
CA SER A 272 39.89 31.18 -18.93
C SER A 272 39.25 32.57 -19.11
N TRP A 273 39.94 33.62 -18.67
CA TRP A 273 39.41 35.01 -18.77
C TRP A 273 39.75 35.69 -20.06
N GLY A 274 40.51 35.08 -20.90
CA GLY A 274 41.07 35.72 -22.09
C GLY A 274 42.18 36.73 -21.77
N ALA A 275 42.98 37.04 -22.73
CA ALA A 275 43.96 38.14 -22.65
C ALA A 275 43.24 39.49 -22.75
#